data_c178e78616b806e6d84c25f5f3de26fd
#
_entry.id   c178e78616b806e6d84c25f5f3de26fd
#
_cell.length_a   1.000
_cell.length_b   1.000
_cell.length_c   1.000
_cell.angle_alpha   90.00
_cell.angle_beta   90.00
_cell.angle_gamma   90.00
#
_symmetry.space_group_name_H-M   'P 1'
#
loop_
_entity.id
_entity.type
_entity.pdbx_description
1 polymer ?
#
loop_
_entity_poly.entity_id
_entity_poly.type
_entity_poly.pdbx_seq_one_letter_code
_entity_poly.pdbx_strand_id
1 'polypeptide(L)'
;MKRRIMYLSFIAILSFCFLLSGCNSAISISALHIGGSEISKDAFLAEIAEREAYNDRQFISEQWYRVKMQTLSDKESSDNKNSDNSYLSISGNVMLSSLQFRSKFRFSVNSESFNSQDDGAEITKNKLSGQVTCVDGEIYTKLKDTDYQKNSGGIKKSDNVTYFCDTLTDNSDINDIIELIKNFDVAALLDGYIDSYRFETMSFFRVPDGYAFSLSGADKVQLVVTYMEGSSRVKTLSLYLFTDKSSDSLASSTSTKLEISASTSRRISAPSNKDKYKMR
;
A
#
# COMPACT_ATOMS: atom_id res chain seq x y z
N MET A 1 -25.94 0.54 -2.43
CA MET A 1 -25.34 -0.52 -3.27
C MET A 1 -24.03 -0.07 -3.95
N LYS A 2 -23.97 1.06 -4.68
CA LYS A 2 -22.74 1.58 -5.33
C LYS A 2 -21.57 1.86 -4.34
N ARG A 3 -21.83 2.42 -3.15
CA ARG A 3 -20.80 2.68 -2.13
C ARG A 3 -20.12 1.40 -1.62
N ARG A 4 -20.88 0.31 -1.37
CA ARG A 4 -20.31 -0.99 -0.94
C ARG A 4 -19.39 -1.61 -1.98
N ILE A 5 -19.71 -1.44 -3.27
CA ILE A 5 -18.85 -1.92 -4.38
C ILE A 5 -17.54 -1.12 -4.42
N MET A 6 -17.58 0.18 -4.13
CA MET A 6 -16.42 1.06 -4.15
C MET A 6 -15.43 0.76 -3.01
N TYR A 7 -15.93 0.43 -1.80
CA TYR A 7 -15.08 -0.02 -0.68
C TYR A 7 -14.51 -1.41 -0.91
N LEU A 8 -15.28 -2.31 -1.53
CA LEU A 8 -14.78 -3.61 -2.00
C LEU A 8 -13.68 -3.44 -3.04
N SER A 9 -13.72 -2.40 -3.87
CA SER A 9 -12.67 -2.10 -4.85
C SER A 9 -11.40 -1.55 -4.18
N PHE A 10 -11.51 -0.72 -3.11
CA PHE A 10 -10.34 -0.29 -2.33
C PHE A 10 -9.70 -1.47 -1.57
N ILE A 11 -10.54 -2.30 -0.97
CA ILE A 11 -10.11 -3.56 -0.37
C ILE A 11 -9.56 -4.48 -1.46
N ALA A 12 -10.11 -4.51 -2.67
CA ALA A 12 -9.61 -5.31 -3.78
C ALA A 12 -8.28 -4.79 -4.34
N ILE A 13 -8.04 -3.47 -4.42
CA ILE A 13 -6.74 -2.90 -4.80
C ILE A 13 -5.70 -3.17 -3.72
N LEU A 14 -6.05 -3.01 -2.45
CA LEU A 14 -5.24 -3.49 -1.33
C LEU A 14 -5.06 -5.01 -1.41
N SER A 15 -6.12 -5.78 -1.69
CA SER A 15 -6.08 -7.25 -1.82
C SER A 15 -5.36 -7.74 -3.08
N PHE A 16 -5.34 -6.98 -4.17
CA PHE A 16 -4.52 -7.30 -5.35
C PHE A 16 -3.03 -7.19 -5.03
N CYS A 17 -2.65 -6.31 -4.10
CA CYS A 17 -1.31 -6.32 -3.50
C CYS A 17 -1.06 -7.60 -2.67
N PHE A 18 -2.12 -8.26 -2.15
CA PHE A 18 -2.02 -9.52 -1.38
C PHE A 18 -1.79 -10.77 -2.23
N LEU A 19 -2.04 -10.73 -3.54
CA LEU A 19 -1.87 -11.89 -4.42
C LEU A 19 -0.41 -12.07 -4.90
N LEU A 20 0.45 -11.08 -4.65
CA LEU A 20 1.86 -11.10 -5.02
C LEU A 20 2.72 -11.40 -3.79
N SER A 21 2.83 -12.65 -3.41
CA SER A 21 3.53 -13.06 -2.18
C SER A 21 4.80 -13.86 -2.42
N GLY A 22 5.79 -13.59 -1.65
CA GLY A 22 6.98 -14.38 -1.37
C GLY A 22 8.27 -13.58 -1.13
N CYS A 23 8.83 -13.38 0.12
CA CYS A 23 10.26 -13.25 0.32
C CYS A 23 10.91 -12.88 1.65
N ASN A 24 11.96 -13.60 2.03
CA ASN A 24 12.76 -13.38 3.24
C ASN A 24 13.77 -12.23 3.10
N SER A 25 13.56 -11.15 3.84
CA SER A 25 14.57 -10.18 4.22
C SER A 25 14.19 -9.65 5.60
N ALA A 26 15.16 -9.21 6.41
CA ALA A 26 14.92 -8.63 7.74
C ALA A 26 14.11 -7.30 7.71
N ILE A 27 13.17 -7.17 6.78
CA ILE A 27 12.23 -6.06 6.67
C ILE A 27 11.02 -6.44 7.48
N SER A 28 10.71 -5.67 8.51
CA SER A 28 9.46 -5.79 9.26
C SER A 28 8.61 -4.55 9.03
N ILE A 29 7.31 -4.73 8.84
CA ILE A 29 6.32 -3.66 8.84
C ILE A 29 5.66 -3.66 10.21
N SER A 30 6.02 -2.70 11.06
CA SER A 30 5.46 -2.59 12.39
C SER A 30 4.09 -1.92 12.38
N ALA A 31 3.24 -2.34 13.31
CA ALA A 31 1.97 -1.71 13.64
C ALA A 31 2.15 -0.20 13.92
N LEU A 32 1.07 0.57 13.76
CA LEU A 32 1.09 1.99 14.08
C LEU A 32 1.25 2.19 15.60
N HIS A 33 2.10 3.13 15.98
CA HIS A 33 2.08 3.65 17.34
C HIS A 33 0.96 4.71 17.42
N ILE A 34 -0.11 4.38 18.17
CA ILE A 34 -1.23 5.28 18.39
C ILE A 34 -0.95 6.04 19.70
N GLY A 35 -0.53 7.30 19.55
CA GLY A 35 -0.46 8.24 20.68
C GLY A 35 -1.83 8.89 20.89
N GLY A 36 -2.17 9.22 22.13
CA GLY A 36 -3.42 9.91 22.46
C GLY A 36 -4.16 9.28 23.64
N SER A 37 -5.37 9.76 23.90
CA SER A 37 -6.26 9.25 24.95
C SER A 37 -7.32 8.32 24.36
N GLU A 38 -7.53 7.18 24.98
CA GLU A 38 -8.62 6.28 24.61
C GLU A 38 -9.97 6.93 24.95
N ILE A 39 -10.93 6.78 24.05
CA ILE A 39 -12.29 7.33 24.13
C ILE A 39 -13.32 6.24 23.82
N SER A 40 -14.58 6.47 24.21
CA SER A 40 -15.66 5.55 23.86
C SER A 40 -15.96 5.58 22.34
N LYS A 41 -16.55 4.51 21.80
CA LYS A 41 -17.02 4.46 20.42
C LYS A 41 -17.96 5.62 20.07
N ASP A 42 -18.88 5.95 20.99
CA ASP A 42 -19.85 7.03 20.76
C ASP A 42 -19.17 8.40 20.70
N ALA A 43 -18.18 8.65 21.57
CA ALA A 43 -17.37 9.88 21.50
C ALA A 43 -16.55 9.94 20.21
N PHE A 44 -16.01 8.83 19.77
CA PHE A 44 -15.28 8.73 18.49
C PHE A 44 -16.18 9.04 17.30
N LEU A 45 -17.38 8.45 17.23
CA LEU A 45 -18.34 8.72 16.17
C LEU A 45 -18.83 10.17 16.17
N ALA A 46 -19.00 10.78 17.36
CA ALA A 46 -19.35 12.19 17.49
C ALA A 46 -18.24 13.10 16.94
N GLU A 47 -16.98 12.79 17.15
CA GLU A 47 -15.85 13.53 16.61
C GLU A 47 -15.75 13.43 15.08
N ILE A 48 -16.04 12.25 14.52
CA ILE A 48 -16.14 12.09 13.05
C ILE A 48 -17.25 13.00 12.52
N ALA A 49 -18.46 12.94 13.11
CA ALA A 49 -19.60 13.74 12.67
C ALA A 49 -19.32 15.25 12.77
N GLU A 50 -18.62 15.70 13.82
CA GLU A 50 -18.20 17.08 13.96
C GLU A 50 -17.24 17.51 12.84
N ARG A 51 -16.30 16.64 12.45
CA ARG A 51 -15.40 16.90 11.34
C ARG A 51 -16.12 16.94 9.99
N GLU A 52 -17.07 16.04 9.76
CA GLU A 52 -17.88 16.04 8.53
C GLU A 52 -18.74 17.29 8.40
N ALA A 53 -19.15 17.91 9.53
CA ALA A 53 -19.92 19.14 9.55
C ALA A 53 -19.18 20.34 8.91
N TYR A 54 -17.84 20.31 8.80
CA TYR A 54 -17.09 21.33 8.05
C TYR A 54 -17.37 21.32 6.54
N ASN A 55 -18.02 20.27 6.03
CA ASN A 55 -18.43 20.12 4.63
C ASN A 55 -17.30 20.31 3.59
N ASP A 56 -16.07 20.21 4.04
CA ASP A 56 -14.89 20.24 3.19
C ASP A 56 -14.59 18.81 2.67
N ARG A 57 -13.98 18.72 1.50
CA ARG A 57 -13.44 17.44 1.02
C ARG A 57 -12.24 17.03 1.86
N GLN A 58 -12.18 15.77 2.27
CA GLN A 58 -11.08 15.23 3.05
C GLN A 58 -9.74 15.31 2.29
N PHE A 59 -9.75 15.08 0.98
CA PHE A 59 -8.61 15.28 0.10
C PHE A 59 -8.89 16.39 -0.92
N ILE A 60 -7.99 17.36 -1.01
CA ILE A 60 -8.09 18.50 -1.93
C ILE A 60 -7.39 18.14 -3.24
N SER A 61 -8.07 18.33 -4.36
CA SER A 61 -7.52 17.98 -5.67
C SER A 61 -6.27 18.79 -6.04
N GLU A 62 -6.17 20.06 -5.62
CA GLU A 62 -5.05 20.96 -5.90
C GLU A 62 -3.88 20.82 -4.92
N GLN A 63 -4.04 19.99 -3.88
CA GLN A 63 -3.00 19.73 -2.88
C GLN A 63 -2.06 18.62 -3.36
N TRP A 64 -0.78 18.81 -3.11
CA TRP A 64 0.19 17.72 -3.23
C TRP A 64 0.13 16.80 -2.03
N TYR A 65 0.15 15.50 -2.30
CA TYR A 65 0.23 14.45 -1.29
C TYR A 65 1.48 13.61 -1.52
N ARG A 66 2.15 13.29 -0.42
CA ARG A 66 3.15 12.24 -0.39
C ARG A 66 2.47 10.94 0.01
N VAL A 67 2.65 9.94 -0.81
CA VAL A 67 2.11 8.58 -0.58
C VAL A 67 3.28 7.64 -0.36
N LYS A 68 3.18 6.79 0.66
CA LYS A 68 4.07 5.65 0.89
C LYS A 68 3.22 4.44 1.20
N MET A 69 3.49 3.33 0.54
CA MET A 69 2.86 2.04 0.81
C MET A 69 3.95 0.99 0.91
N GLN A 70 3.81 0.11 1.86
CA GLN A 70 4.68 -1.05 2.06
C GLN A 70 3.81 -2.25 2.34
N THR A 71 4.09 -3.37 1.69
CA THR A 71 3.43 -4.65 1.95
C THR A 71 4.52 -5.72 2.10
N LEU A 72 4.41 -6.50 3.14
CA LEU A 72 5.21 -7.67 3.40
C LEU A 72 4.27 -8.86 3.53
N SER A 73 4.57 -9.93 2.85
CA SER A 73 3.84 -11.18 3.00
C SER A 73 4.84 -12.32 3.19
N ASP A 74 4.61 -13.13 4.18
CA ASP A 74 5.42 -14.27 4.55
C ASP A 74 4.59 -15.54 4.42
N LYS A 75 5.17 -16.56 3.81
CA LYS A 75 4.61 -17.91 3.73
C LYS A 75 5.68 -18.93 4.07
N GLU A 76 5.35 -19.84 4.91
CA GLU A 76 6.23 -20.90 5.35
C GLU A 76 5.47 -22.23 5.37
N SER A 77 6.06 -23.27 4.79
CA SER A 77 5.51 -24.63 4.84
C SER A 77 5.72 -25.22 6.24
N SER A 78 4.75 -25.98 6.75
CA SER A 78 4.82 -26.62 8.07
C SER A 78 6.00 -27.59 8.25
N ASP A 79 6.57 -28.08 7.16
CA ASP A 79 7.77 -28.92 7.18
C ASP A 79 9.08 -28.13 7.10
N ASN A 80 9.01 -26.79 7.12
CA ASN A 80 10.12 -25.84 7.01
C ASN A 80 11.04 -26.05 5.78
N LYS A 81 10.54 -26.76 4.76
CA LYS A 81 11.31 -27.03 3.53
C LYS A 81 11.16 -25.96 2.47
N ASN A 82 10.08 -25.20 2.52
CA ASN A 82 9.83 -24.13 1.57
C ASN A 82 9.42 -22.87 2.31
N SER A 83 10.06 -21.78 2.00
CA SER A 83 9.65 -20.45 2.45
C SER A 83 9.56 -19.49 1.26
N ASP A 84 8.46 -18.81 1.20
CA ASP A 84 8.20 -17.77 0.21
C ASP A 84 7.86 -16.48 0.92
N ASN A 85 8.53 -15.40 0.59
CA ASN A 85 8.11 -14.15 1.15
C ASN A 85 8.28 -12.92 0.21
N SER A 86 7.36 -11.92 0.14
CA SER A 86 7.43 -10.76 -0.74
C SER A 86 7.39 -9.43 -0.02
N TYR A 87 8.04 -8.52 -0.66
CA TYR A 87 8.03 -7.14 -0.24
C TYR A 87 7.69 -6.22 -1.41
N LEU A 88 6.67 -5.39 -1.22
CA LEU A 88 6.32 -4.29 -2.11
C LEU A 88 6.51 -2.96 -1.38
N SER A 89 7.18 -2.03 -2.00
CA SER A 89 7.26 -0.65 -1.52
C SER A 89 6.97 0.31 -2.66
N ILE A 90 6.03 1.22 -2.41
CA ILE A 90 5.70 2.32 -3.32
C ILE A 90 5.89 3.62 -2.54
N SER A 91 6.54 4.60 -3.15
CA SER A 91 6.66 5.93 -2.58
C SER A 91 6.62 6.99 -3.67
N GLY A 92 5.84 8.04 -3.46
CA GLY A 92 5.69 9.08 -4.48
C GLY A 92 5.00 10.33 -3.98
N ASN A 93 4.83 11.26 -4.92
CA ASN A 93 4.02 12.45 -4.72
C ASN A 93 2.97 12.49 -5.85
N VAL A 94 1.77 12.89 -5.49
CA VAL A 94 0.62 12.99 -6.39
C VAL A 94 -0.11 14.31 -6.17
N MET A 95 -0.58 14.90 -7.26
CA MET A 95 -1.57 15.97 -7.26
C MET A 95 -2.76 15.52 -8.09
N LEU A 96 -3.95 15.52 -7.49
CA LEU A 96 -5.14 14.87 -8.07
C LEU A 96 -5.77 15.69 -9.20
N SER A 97 -5.73 17.04 -9.12
CA SER A 97 -6.40 17.91 -10.11
C SER A 97 -5.80 17.85 -11.51
N SER A 98 -4.47 17.75 -11.60
CA SER A 98 -3.75 17.73 -12.87
C SER A 98 -3.23 16.35 -13.22
N LEU A 99 -3.56 15.32 -12.41
CA LEU A 99 -3.07 13.96 -12.57
C LEU A 99 -1.55 13.88 -12.72
N GLN A 100 -0.84 14.75 -12.00
CA GLN A 100 0.62 14.71 -11.97
C GLN A 100 1.09 13.85 -10.82
N PHE A 101 1.92 12.87 -11.11
CA PHE A 101 2.56 12.08 -10.08
C PHE A 101 3.96 11.64 -10.48
N ARG A 102 4.78 11.41 -9.47
CA ARG A 102 6.04 10.69 -9.59
C ARG A 102 6.14 9.69 -8.46
N SER A 103 6.19 8.44 -8.80
CA SER A 103 6.34 7.34 -7.83
C SER A 103 7.56 6.49 -8.15
N LYS A 104 8.13 5.91 -7.10
CA LYS A 104 9.12 4.84 -7.19
C LYS A 104 8.52 3.62 -6.54
N PHE A 105 8.73 2.47 -7.13
CA PHE A 105 8.35 1.21 -6.55
C PHE A 105 9.51 0.23 -6.52
N ARG A 106 9.45 -0.67 -5.58
CA ARG A 106 10.31 -1.84 -5.47
C ARG A 106 9.45 -3.02 -5.09
N PHE A 107 9.55 -4.06 -5.86
CA PHE A 107 8.98 -5.35 -5.57
C PHE A 107 10.11 -6.37 -5.51
N SER A 108 10.12 -7.25 -4.54
CA SER A 108 11.10 -8.33 -4.47
C SER A 108 10.42 -9.61 -4.03
N VAL A 109 10.78 -10.71 -4.69
CA VAL A 109 10.38 -12.08 -4.40
C VAL A 109 11.66 -12.87 -4.15
N ASN A 110 11.78 -13.65 -3.06
CA ASN A 110 12.77 -14.68 -2.86
C ASN A 110 12.02 -15.96 -2.47
N SER A 111 12.28 -17.02 -3.09
CA SER A 111 11.82 -18.35 -2.74
C SER A 111 13.03 -19.16 -2.30
N GLU A 112 12.89 -19.87 -1.21
CA GLU A 112 13.87 -20.84 -0.75
C GLU A 112 13.21 -22.20 -0.69
N SER A 113 13.77 -23.16 -1.43
CA SER A 113 13.27 -24.54 -1.44
C SER A 113 14.43 -25.49 -1.14
N PHE A 114 14.20 -26.45 -0.25
CA PHE A 114 15.15 -27.51 0.04
C PHE A 114 14.78 -28.75 -0.76
N ASN A 115 15.68 -29.16 -1.64
CA ASN A 115 15.54 -30.42 -2.36
C ASN A 115 16.30 -31.51 -1.61
N SER A 116 15.56 -32.49 -1.07
CA SER A 116 16.12 -33.62 -0.27
C SER A 116 17.02 -34.57 -1.08
N GLN A 117 17.05 -34.44 -2.41
CA GLN A 117 17.87 -35.32 -3.26
C GLN A 117 19.26 -34.76 -3.58
N ASP A 118 19.48 -33.46 -3.41
CA ASP A 118 20.71 -32.76 -3.85
C ASP A 118 21.48 -32.05 -2.72
N ASP A 119 21.27 -32.33 -1.46
CA ASP A 119 21.93 -31.73 -0.29
C ASP A 119 22.09 -30.17 -0.36
N GLY A 120 21.28 -29.48 -1.16
CA GLY A 120 21.42 -28.05 -1.37
C GLY A 120 20.10 -27.29 -1.39
N ALA A 121 20.08 -26.12 -0.74
CA ALA A 121 18.98 -25.17 -0.86
C ALA A 121 19.04 -24.48 -2.22
N GLU A 122 17.93 -24.47 -2.95
CA GLU A 122 17.75 -23.57 -4.10
C GLU A 122 17.18 -22.24 -3.63
N ILE A 123 17.87 -21.15 -3.93
CA ILE A 123 17.46 -19.80 -3.58
C ILE A 123 17.21 -19.03 -4.86
N THR A 124 15.98 -18.60 -5.07
CA THR A 124 15.59 -17.71 -6.16
C THR A 124 15.21 -16.34 -5.60
N LYS A 125 15.75 -15.26 -6.20
CA LYS A 125 15.43 -13.87 -5.83
C LYS A 125 15.13 -13.06 -7.07
N ASN A 126 13.91 -12.57 -7.18
CA ASN A 126 13.49 -11.71 -8.26
C ASN A 126 13.23 -10.31 -7.70
N LYS A 127 13.77 -9.31 -8.35
CA LYS A 127 13.62 -7.90 -7.97
C LYS A 127 13.13 -7.10 -9.15
N LEU A 128 11.94 -6.54 -9.02
CA LEU A 128 11.42 -5.53 -9.94
C LEU A 128 11.44 -4.17 -9.23
N SER A 129 12.06 -3.19 -9.83
CA SER A 129 12.05 -1.82 -9.32
C SER A 129 11.83 -0.84 -10.45
N GLY A 130 11.25 0.29 -10.16
CA GLY A 130 11.01 1.25 -11.23
C GLY A 130 10.59 2.61 -10.73
N GLN A 131 10.39 3.47 -11.71
CA GLN A 131 9.86 4.81 -11.54
C GLN A 131 8.77 5.02 -12.57
N VAL A 132 7.63 5.52 -12.11
CA VAL A 132 6.54 5.99 -12.97
C VAL A 132 6.42 7.49 -12.76
N THR A 133 6.34 8.24 -13.86
CA THR A 133 6.15 9.69 -13.86
C THR A 133 5.00 10.01 -14.80
N CYS A 134 3.94 10.61 -14.30
CA CYS A 134 2.85 11.14 -15.11
C CYS A 134 2.94 12.66 -15.11
N VAL A 135 2.98 13.25 -16.27
CA VAL A 135 3.03 14.69 -16.49
C VAL A 135 2.49 15.01 -17.88
N ASP A 136 1.67 16.05 -17.97
CA ASP A 136 1.06 16.53 -19.22
C ASP A 136 0.32 15.44 -20.02
N GLY A 137 -0.34 14.51 -19.30
CA GLY A 137 -1.10 13.40 -19.89
C GLY A 137 -0.27 12.21 -20.36
N GLU A 138 1.04 12.24 -20.21
CA GLU A 138 1.95 11.16 -20.58
C GLU A 138 2.46 10.42 -19.35
N ILE A 139 2.51 9.08 -19.43
CA ILE A 139 3.00 8.19 -18.37
C ILE A 139 4.33 7.58 -18.79
N TYR A 140 5.40 8.01 -18.19
CA TYR A 140 6.75 7.51 -18.41
C TYR A 140 7.10 6.44 -17.38
N THR A 141 7.34 5.22 -17.81
CA THR A 141 7.71 4.10 -16.94
C THR A 141 9.11 3.60 -17.25
N LYS A 142 9.94 3.53 -16.22
CA LYS A 142 11.24 2.86 -16.24
C LYS A 142 11.18 1.67 -15.31
N LEU A 143 11.43 0.47 -15.83
CA LEU A 143 11.51 -0.77 -15.08
C LEU A 143 12.95 -1.27 -15.05
N LYS A 144 13.38 -1.78 -13.90
CA LYS A 144 14.58 -2.58 -13.78
C LYS A 144 14.18 -3.92 -13.15
N ASP A 145 14.44 -4.98 -13.88
CA ASP A 145 14.25 -6.35 -13.46
C ASP A 145 15.61 -6.98 -13.14
N THR A 146 15.70 -7.71 -12.03
CA THR A 146 16.93 -8.37 -11.58
C THR A 146 16.58 -9.75 -11.08
N ASP A 147 17.03 -10.77 -11.78
CA ASP A 147 16.89 -12.16 -11.40
C ASP A 147 18.18 -12.67 -10.78
N TYR A 148 18.05 -13.40 -9.71
CA TYR A 148 19.14 -14.08 -9.03
C TYR A 148 18.70 -15.51 -8.70
N GLN A 149 19.51 -16.47 -9.09
CA GLN A 149 19.32 -17.87 -8.76
C GLN A 149 20.64 -18.45 -8.24
N LYS A 150 20.56 -19.13 -7.10
CA LYS A 150 21.67 -19.88 -6.51
C LYS A 150 21.23 -21.32 -6.31
N ASN A 151 22.01 -22.27 -6.82
CA ASN A 151 21.83 -23.71 -6.60
C ASN A 151 23.21 -24.39 -6.46
N SER A 152 23.26 -25.71 -6.37
CA SER A 152 24.51 -26.49 -6.33
C SER A 152 25.44 -26.24 -7.53
N GLY A 153 24.90 -25.86 -8.70
CA GLY A 153 25.66 -25.54 -9.91
C GLY A 153 26.24 -24.11 -9.95
N GLY A 154 25.98 -23.28 -8.94
CA GLY A 154 26.53 -21.94 -8.86
C GLY A 154 25.49 -20.79 -8.79
N ILE A 155 25.92 -19.59 -9.11
CA ILE A 155 25.13 -18.37 -9.06
C ILE A 155 24.90 -17.84 -10.49
N LYS A 156 23.63 -17.60 -10.84
CA LYS A 156 23.24 -16.87 -12.05
C LYS A 156 22.60 -15.54 -11.67
N LYS A 157 22.92 -14.47 -12.36
CA LYS A 157 22.32 -13.16 -12.20
C LYS A 157 22.10 -12.50 -13.55
N SER A 158 20.92 -11.91 -13.75
CA SER A 158 20.60 -11.08 -14.91
C SER A 158 19.97 -9.76 -14.47
N ASP A 159 20.31 -8.69 -15.19
CA ASP A 159 19.73 -7.35 -15.01
C ASP A 159 19.16 -6.89 -16.37
N ASN A 160 17.90 -6.45 -16.39
CA ASN A 160 17.25 -5.88 -17.55
C ASN A 160 16.62 -4.53 -17.22
N VAL A 161 16.70 -3.56 -18.13
CA VAL A 161 16.08 -2.24 -17.97
C VAL A 161 15.23 -1.91 -19.19
N THR A 162 13.93 -1.69 -18.94
CA THR A 162 12.95 -1.34 -19.96
C THR A 162 12.39 0.06 -19.72
N TYR A 163 12.14 0.77 -20.80
CA TYR A 163 11.52 2.09 -20.81
C TYR A 163 10.32 2.07 -21.75
N PHE A 164 9.17 2.57 -21.29
CA PHE A 164 7.98 2.73 -22.12
C PHE A 164 7.18 3.96 -21.74
N CYS A 165 6.41 4.48 -22.69
CA CYS A 165 5.51 5.60 -22.51
C CYS A 165 4.09 5.17 -22.91
N ASP A 166 3.12 5.61 -22.13
CA ASP A 166 1.68 5.40 -22.36
C ASP A 166 0.96 6.74 -22.24
N THR A 167 -0.27 6.84 -22.75
CA THR A 167 -1.13 7.99 -22.53
C THR A 167 -2.05 7.76 -21.32
N LEU A 168 -2.36 8.82 -20.59
CA LEU A 168 -3.25 8.72 -19.42
C LEU A 168 -4.69 8.38 -19.81
N THR A 169 -5.14 8.80 -20.99
CA THR A 169 -6.49 8.59 -21.49
C THR A 169 -6.86 7.11 -21.65
N ASP A 170 -5.86 6.26 -21.86
CA ASP A 170 -6.06 4.83 -22.09
C ASP A 170 -5.98 3.99 -20.80
N ASN A 171 -5.79 4.66 -19.65
CA ASN A 171 -5.57 3.98 -18.36
C ASN A 171 -6.75 4.22 -17.38
N SER A 172 -7.82 3.41 -17.53
CA SER A 172 -9.00 3.46 -16.64
C SER A 172 -8.66 3.23 -15.18
N ASP A 173 -7.70 2.35 -14.88
CA ASP A 173 -7.35 1.97 -13.50
C ASP A 173 -6.81 3.13 -12.69
N ILE A 174 -6.05 4.03 -13.31
CA ILE A 174 -5.53 5.24 -12.64
C ILE A 174 -6.67 6.19 -12.31
N ASN A 175 -7.63 6.36 -13.20
CA ASN A 175 -8.79 7.21 -12.97
C ASN A 175 -9.65 6.68 -11.82
N ASP A 176 -9.84 5.35 -11.72
CA ASP A 176 -10.58 4.72 -10.63
C ASP A 176 -9.90 4.93 -9.27
N ILE A 177 -8.58 4.83 -9.21
CA ILE A 177 -7.79 5.13 -7.99
C ILE A 177 -7.96 6.59 -7.56
N ILE A 178 -7.95 7.52 -8.51
CA ILE A 178 -8.12 8.94 -8.22
C ILE A 178 -9.50 9.25 -7.68
N GLU A 179 -10.55 8.71 -8.31
CA GLU A 179 -11.93 8.88 -7.83
C GLU A 179 -12.12 8.25 -6.45
N LEU A 180 -11.45 7.14 -6.18
CA LEU A 180 -11.44 6.51 -4.87
C LEU A 180 -10.84 7.44 -3.79
N ILE A 181 -9.68 8.05 -4.07
CA ILE A 181 -9.03 8.98 -3.14
C ILE A 181 -9.89 10.23 -2.92
N LYS A 182 -10.48 10.78 -3.98
CA LYS A 182 -11.37 11.95 -3.90
C LYS A 182 -12.62 11.72 -3.06
N ASN A 183 -13.13 10.49 -3.07
CA ASN A 183 -14.35 10.09 -2.37
C ASN A 183 -14.07 9.29 -1.09
N PHE A 184 -12.83 9.39 -0.56
CA PHE A 184 -12.46 8.70 0.66
C PHE A 184 -13.30 9.22 1.85
N ASP A 185 -13.80 8.27 2.63
CA ASP A 185 -14.66 8.50 3.77
C ASP A 185 -14.24 7.56 4.91
N VAL A 186 -13.77 8.14 6.01
CA VAL A 186 -13.25 7.36 7.15
C VAL A 186 -14.35 6.60 7.87
N ALA A 187 -15.54 7.21 8.03
CA ALA A 187 -16.66 6.55 8.71
C ALA A 187 -17.11 5.32 7.94
N ALA A 188 -17.27 5.46 6.62
CA ALA A 188 -17.66 4.34 5.77
C ALA A 188 -16.56 3.26 5.67
N LEU A 189 -15.29 3.63 5.78
CA LEU A 189 -14.18 2.67 5.89
C LEU A 189 -14.30 1.86 7.18
N LEU A 190 -14.53 2.52 8.31
CA LEU A 190 -14.71 1.88 9.61
C LEU A 190 -15.89 0.91 9.62
N ASP A 191 -17.06 1.35 9.14
CA ASP A 191 -18.25 0.51 9.03
C ASP A 191 -18.00 -0.72 8.14
N GLY A 192 -17.29 -0.53 7.02
CA GLY A 192 -16.90 -1.63 6.14
C GLY A 192 -16.01 -2.67 6.83
N TYR A 193 -15.11 -2.24 7.71
CA TYR A 193 -14.27 -3.17 8.48
C TYR A 193 -15.05 -3.85 9.61
N ILE A 194 -15.85 -3.11 10.39
CA ILE A 194 -16.65 -3.67 11.48
C ILE A 194 -17.64 -4.73 10.97
N ASP A 195 -18.25 -4.48 9.81
CA ASP A 195 -19.21 -5.41 9.21
C ASP A 195 -18.56 -6.65 8.57
N SER A 196 -17.30 -6.53 8.14
CA SER A 196 -16.62 -7.55 7.32
C SER A 196 -15.73 -8.49 8.13
N TYR A 197 -15.25 -8.08 9.30
CA TYR A 197 -14.28 -8.80 10.10
C TYR A 197 -14.76 -9.01 11.53
N ARG A 198 -14.42 -10.15 12.12
CA ARG A 198 -14.65 -10.43 13.53
C ARG A 198 -13.45 -9.96 14.34
N PHE A 199 -13.56 -8.79 14.96
CA PHE A 199 -12.56 -8.29 15.88
C PHE A 199 -12.91 -8.65 17.31
N GLU A 200 -11.91 -9.09 18.07
CA GLU A 200 -12.04 -9.41 19.50
C GLU A 200 -11.99 -8.15 20.35
N THR A 201 -11.20 -7.18 19.90
CA THR A 201 -11.04 -5.90 20.62
C THR A 201 -11.11 -4.73 19.65
N MET A 202 -11.77 -3.66 20.09
CA MET A 202 -11.88 -2.39 19.39
C MET A 202 -11.56 -1.27 20.36
N SER A 203 -10.55 -0.47 20.03
CA SER A 203 -10.15 0.71 20.81
C SER A 203 -10.17 1.94 19.91
N PHE A 204 -10.69 3.03 20.45
CA PHE A 204 -10.83 4.31 19.77
C PHE A 204 -10.05 5.38 20.52
N PHE A 205 -9.41 6.29 19.81
CA PHE A 205 -8.50 7.26 20.40
C PHE A 205 -8.73 8.65 19.83
N ARG A 206 -8.64 9.65 20.71
CA ARG A 206 -8.43 11.04 20.32
C ARG A 206 -6.93 11.29 20.24
N VAL A 207 -6.47 11.73 19.10
CA VAL A 207 -5.08 12.15 18.87
C VAL A 207 -5.02 13.66 18.60
N PRO A 208 -3.86 14.32 18.74
CA PRO A 208 -3.74 15.73 18.37
C PRO A 208 -4.21 15.99 16.94
N ASP A 209 -5.13 16.93 16.78
CA ASP A 209 -5.76 17.33 15.51
C ASP A 209 -6.50 16.20 14.76
N GLY A 210 -6.90 15.12 15.44
CA GLY A 210 -7.54 14.01 14.78
C GLY A 210 -8.00 12.89 15.67
N TYR A 211 -8.15 11.72 15.06
CA TYR A 211 -8.56 10.51 15.76
C TYR A 211 -7.90 9.26 15.20
N ALA A 212 -7.98 8.18 15.95
CA ALA A 212 -7.46 6.89 15.54
C ALA A 212 -8.34 5.75 16.05
N PHE A 213 -8.25 4.60 15.40
CA PHE A 213 -8.78 3.36 15.92
C PHE A 213 -7.81 2.19 15.74
N SER A 214 -8.00 1.18 16.59
CA SER A 214 -7.31 -0.10 16.51
C SER A 214 -8.31 -1.22 16.70
N LEU A 215 -8.47 -2.05 15.68
CA LEU A 215 -9.29 -3.26 15.68
C LEU A 215 -8.32 -4.44 15.62
N SER A 216 -8.47 -5.41 16.52
CA SER A 216 -7.57 -6.57 16.61
C SER A 216 -8.30 -7.85 16.97
N GLY A 217 -7.82 -8.93 16.39
CA GLY A 217 -8.22 -10.33 16.49
C GLY A 217 -7.17 -11.16 15.75
N ALA A 218 -7.60 -12.13 14.98
CA ALA A 218 -6.72 -12.82 14.02
C ALA A 218 -6.15 -11.81 12.99
N ASP A 219 -7.00 -10.89 12.54
CA ASP A 219 -6.59 -9.75 11.73
C ASP A 219 -6.41 -8.52 12.62
N LYS A 220 -5.62 -7.54 12.14
CA LYS A 220 -5.43 -6.24 12.80
C LYS A 220 -5.58 -5.10 11.82
N VAL A 221 -6.39 -4.12 12.19
CA VAL A 221 -6.57 -2.88 11.43
C VAL A 221 -6.32 -1.70 12.36
N GLN A 222 -5.43 -0.80 11.95
CA GLN A 222 -5.19 0.44 12.67
C GLN A 222 -5.24 1.61 11.70
N LEU A 223 -5.94 2.67 12.09
CA LEU A 223 -6.00 3.91 11.34
C LEU A 223 -5.67 5.07 12.28
N VAL A 224 -4.85 6.00 11.79
CA VAL A 224 -4.61 7.30 12.39
C VAL A 224 -4.85 8.36 11.33
N VAL A 225 -5.76 9.29 11.59
CA VAL A 225 -6.05 10.44 10.72
C VAL A 225 -5.85 11.71 11.51
N THR A 226 -5.10 12.64 10.94
CA THR A 226 -5.00 14.02 11.45
C THR A 226 -5.47 15.00 10.39
N TYR A 227 -6.03 16.11 10.83
CA TYR A 227 -6.64 17.11 9.98
C TYR A 227 -5.87 18.42 10.04
N MET A 228 -6.09 19.27 9.05
CA MET A 228 -5.70 20.68 9.12
C MET A 228 -6.60 21.39 10.12
N GLU A 229 -6.04 22.39 10.80
CA GLU A 229 -6.75 23.18 11.80
C GLU A 229 -8.04 23.78 11.22
N GLY A 230 -9.16 23.66 11.96
CA GLY A 230 -10.46 24.20 11.55
C GLY A 230 -11.03 23.61 10.25
N SER A 231 -10.69 22.37 9.88
CA SER A 231 -11.08 21.79 8.60
C SER A 231 -11.24 20.27 8.70
N SER A 232 -12.01 19.68 7.79
CA SER A 232 -12.03 18.23 7.55
C SER A 232 -10.95 17.75 6.57
N ARG A 233 -10.07 18.64 6.11
CA ARG A 233 -8.99 18.32 5.17
C ARG A 233 -7.92 17.48 5.85
N VAL A 234 -7.61 16.32 5.27
CA VAL A 234 -6.61 15.42 5.81
C VAL A 234 -5.21 16.01 5.70
N LYS A 235 -4.53 16.10 6.85
CA LYS A 235 -3.11 16.45 6.95
C LYS A 235 -2.24 15.19 6.83
N THR A 236 -2.59 14.15 7.61
CA THR A 236 -1.95 12.83 7.50
C THR A 236 -2.99 11.72 7.66
N LEU A 237 -2.78 10.64 6.94
CA LEU A 237 -3.49 9.38 7.11
C LEU A 237 -2.47 8.26 7.15
N SER A 238 -2.54 7.41 8.17
CA SER A 238 -1.74 6.20 8.29
C SER A 238 -2.66 5.02 8.54
N LEU A 239 -2.58 4.01 7.69
CA LEU A 239 -3.34 2.77 7.77
C LEU A 239 -2.35 1.61 7.91
N TYR A 240 -2.61 0.72 8.85
CA TYR A 240 -1.92 -0.55 8.99
C TYR A 240 -2.93 -1.69 8.95
N LEU A 241 -2.63 -2.68 8.14
CA LEU A 241 -3.41 -3.90 8.00
C LEU A 241 -2.48 -5.09 8.27
N PHE A 242 -2.93 -6.02 9.06
CA PHE A 242 -2.29 -7.31 9.25
C PHE A 242 -3.35 -8.40 9.10
N THR A 243 -3.03 -9.43 8.35
CA THR A 243 -3.85 -10.63 8.22
C THR A 243 -3.00 -11.86 8.49
N ASP A 244 -3.54 -12.79 9.25
CA ASP A 244 -2.97 -14.11 9.49
C ASP A 244 -3.91 -15.16 8.89
N LYS A 245 -3.39 -15.93 7.93
CA LYS A 245 -4.12 -17.01 7.26
C LYS A 245 -3.39 -18.36 7.45
N SER A 246 -2.77 -18.51 8.59
CA SER A 246 -2.09 -19.75 8.92
C SER A 246 -3.06 -20.94 9.01
N SER A 247 -2.63 -22.08 8.50
CA SER A 247 -3.32 -23.36 8.58
C SER A 247 -2.35 -24.46 9.03
N ASP A 248 -2.82 -25.68 9.28
CA ASP A 248 -1.98 -26.79 9.73
C ASP A 248 -0.82 -27.12 8.78
N SER A 249 -0.97 -26.80 7.50
CA SER A 249 0.03 -27.12 6.46
C SER A 249 0.82 -25.90 5.97
N LEU A 250 0.35 -24.69 6.25
CA LEU A 250 0.94 -23.46 5.73
C LEU A 250 0.74 -22.30 6.72
N ALA A 251 1.83 -21.72 7.17
CA ALA A 251 1.81 -20.43 7.85
C ALA A 251 1.87 -19.30 6.81
N SER A 252 0.91 -18.38 6.86
CA SER A 252 0.87 -17.23 5.94
C SER A 252 0.43 -15.98 6.68
N SER A 253 1.24 -14.94 6.63
CA SER A 253 0.89 -13.63 7.17
C SER A 253 1.15 -12.52 6.16
N THR A 254 0.38 -11.44 6.26
CA THR A 254 0.58 -10.26 5.42
C THR A 254 0.43 -9.00 6.25
N SER A 255 1.41 -8.11 6.15
CA SER A 255 1.39 -6.77 6.74
C SER A 255 1.40 -5.70 5.66
N THR A 256 0.49 -4.75 5.73
CA THR A 256 0.47 -3.59 4.83
C THR A 256 0.43 -2.30 5.63
N LYS A 257 1.26 -1.34 5.25
CA LYS A 257 1.25 0.03 5.80
C LYS A 257 1.10 1.04 4.67
N LEU A 258 0.09 1.90 4.78
CA LEU A 258 -0.13 3.04 3.90
C LEU A 258 0.01 4.33 4.70
N GLU A 259 0.79 5.28 4.19
CA GLU A 259 0.92 6.62 4.74
C GLU A 259 0.66 7.64 3.64
N ILE A 260 -0.27 8.55 3.87
CA ILE A 260 -0.57 9.70 3.00
C ILE A 260 -0.38 10.96 3.84
N SER A 261 0.34 11.93 3.33
CA SER A 261 0.52 13.22 4.01
C SER A 261 0.46 14.38 3.03
N ALA A 262 -0.21 15.46 3.43
CA ALA A 262 -0.16 16.72 2.70
C ALA A 262 1.29 17.19 2.57
N SER A 263 1.66 17.69 1.42
CA SER A 263 3.03 18.05 1.07
C SER A 263 3.07 19.41 0.39
N THR A 264 4.20 20.07 0.47
CA THR A 264 4.46 21.26 -0.33
C THR A 264 4.62 20.90 -1.80
N SER A 265 4.24 21.81 -2.69
CA SER A 265 4.32 21.61 -4.14
C SER A 265 5.72 21.21 -4.61
N ARG A 266 5.78 20.25 -5.51
CA ARG A 266 7.01 19.88 -6.21
C ARG A 266 6.73 19.89 -7.70
N ARG A 267 7.54 20.61 -8.46
CA ARG A 267 7.45 20.54 -9.92
C ARG A 267 7.84 19.15 -10.38
N ILE A 268 6.92 18.45 -11.02
CA ILE A 268 7.19 17.21 -11.74
C ILE A 268 7.50 17.61 -13.19
N SER A 269 8.58 17.09 -13.72
CA SER A 269 8.96 17.25 -15.12
C SER A 269 9.13 15.88 -15.76
N ALA A 270 8.87 15.81 -17.04
CA ALA A 270 9.17 14.61 -17.83
C ALA A 270 10.65 14.22 -17.70
N PRO A 271 10.97 12.92 -17.88
CA PRO A 271 12.37 12.46 -17.88
C PRO A 271 13.23 13.20 -18.92
N SER A 272 14.47 13.53 -18.55
CA SER A 272 15.40 14.22 -19.46
C SER A 272 15.83 13.38 -20.68
N ASN A 273 15.63 12.05 -20.61
CA ASN A 273 15.98 11.09 -21.65
C ASN A 273 14.72 10.48 -22.31
N LYS A 274 13.75 11.33 -22.67
CA LYS A 274 12.48 10.91 -23.30
C LYS A 274 12.66 10.00 -24.52
N ASP A 275 13.73 10.18 -25.28
CA ASP A 275 14.12 9.40 -26.44
C ASP A 275 14.30 7.88 -26.18
N LYS A 276 14.55 7.50 -24.94
CA LYS A 276 14.63 6.08 -24.52
C LYS A 276 13.26 5.43 -24.32
N TYR A 277 12.20 6.22 -24.16
CA TYR A 277 10.86 5.73 -23.90
C TYR A 277 10.14 5.45 -25.21
N LYS A 278 9.72 4.20 -25.39
CA LYS A 278 8.96 3.77 -26.58
C LYS A 278 7.47 3.85 -26.25
N MET A 279 6.69 4.43 -27.16
CA MET A 279 5.22 4.38 -27.09
C MET A 279 4.77 2.91 -27.19
N ARG A 280 3.81 2.54 -26.37
CA ARG A 280 3.10 1.25 -26.43
C ARG A 280 1.83 1.37 -27.24
#